data_91cd4935f821ad29d3e85b9212753a5d
#
_entry.id   91cd4935f821ad29d3e85b9212753a5d
#
_cell.length_a   1.000
_cell.length_b   1.000
_cell.length_c   1.000
_cell.angle_alpha   90.00
_cell.angle_beta   90.00
_cell.angle_gamma   90.00
#
_symmetry.space_group_name_H-M   'P 1'
#
loop_
_entity.id
_entity.type
_entity.pdbx_description
1 polymer ?
#
loop_
_entity_poly.entity_id
_entity_poly.type
_entity_poly.pdbx_seq_one_letter_code
_entity_poly.pdbx_strand_id
1 'polypeptide(L)'
;MLTTEKGKLNITRLSSLVDQIAWMKNHGYEVILVTSGAVACGRQELKVDHELDSAEQRQLFSAMGQVKLINLYYDLFREYNIHIGQILTMKENFEPGEQYTNQRNCMAIMLDN
;
A
#
# COMPACT_ATOMS: atom_id res chain seq x y z
N MET A 1 -6.58 -3.11 -12.65
CA MET A 1 -5.68 -2.57 -11.62
C MET A 1 -5.05 -3.65 -10.78
N LEU A 2 -4.79 -3.46 -9.49
CA LEU A 2 -4.09 -4.46 -8.66
C LEU A 2 -4.94 -5.66 -8.30
N THR A 3 -6.24 -5.65 -8.55
CA THR A 3 -7.14 -6.76 -8.26
C THR A 3 -7.66 -7.41 -9.53
N THR A 4 -7.89 -8.72 -9.47
CA THR A 4 -8.54 -9.48 -10.54
C THR A 4 -10.06 -9.31 -10.48
N GLU A 5 -10.79 -9.80 -11.50
CA GLU A 5 -12.26 -9.81 -11.52
C GLU A 5 -12.87 -10.55 -10.33
N LYS A 6 -12.15 -11.50 -9.75
CA LYS A 6 -12.58 -12.27 -8.58
C LYS A 6 -12.24 -11.57 -7.26
N GLY A 7 -11.75 -10.33 -7.30
CA GLY A 7 -11.37 -9.57 -6.13
C GLY A 7 -10.06 -10.00 -5.48
N LYS A 8 -9.26 -10.80 -6.15
CA LYS A 8 -7.94 -11.23 -5.67
C LYS A 8 -6.87 -10.25 -6.15
N LEU A 9 -5.78 -10.16 -5.39
CA LEU A 9 -4.65 -9.34 -5.78
C LEU A 9 -3.98 -9.90 -7.04
N ASN A 10 -3.72 -9.06 -8.01
CA ASN A 10 -3.03 -9.45 -9.24
C ASN A 10 -1.52 -9.25 -9.08
N ILE A 11 -0.81 -10.34 -8.77
CA ILE A 11 0.63 -10.30 -8.50
C ILE A 11 1.43 -9.88 -9.74
N THR A 12 1.01 -10.29 -10.92
CA THR A 12 1.69 -9.92 -12.17
C THR A 12 1.66 -8.41 -12.39
N ARG A 13 0.50 -7.80 -12.17
CA ARG A 13 0.37 -6.33 -12.28
C ARG A 13 1.14 -5.61 -11.19
N LEU A 14 1.14 -6.16 -9.98
CA LEU A 14 1.91 -5.60 -8.88
C LEU A 14 3.40 -5.61 -9.20
N SER A 15 3.93 -6.71 -9.72
CA SER A 15 5.33 -6.82 -10.12
C SER A 15 5.67 -5.84 -11.24
N SER A 16 4.79 -5.69 -12.23
CA SER A 16 4.98 -4.74 -13.32
C SER A 16 5.02 -3.29 -12.82
N LEU A 17 4.13 -2.95 -11.89
CA LEU A 17 4.10 -1.63 -11.27
C LEU A 17 5.40 -1.36 -10.50
N VAL A 18 5.88 -2.33 -9.74
CA VAL A 18 7.14 -2.22 -9.00
C VAL A 18 8.32 -2.01 -9.96
N ASP A 19 8.36 -2.75 -11.07
CA ASP A 19 9.39 -2.56 -12.10
C ASP A 19 9.41 -1.14 -12.64
N GLN A 20 8.24 -0.59 -12.93
CA GLN A 20 8.10 0.78 -13.45
C GLN A 20 8.56 1.82 -12.43
N ILE A 21 8.18 1.64 -11.18
CA ILE A 21 8.57 2.55 -10.09
C ILE A 21 10.08 2.47 -9.86
N ALA A 22 10.65 1.26 -9.88
CA ALA A 22 12.08 1.07 -9.75
C ALA A 22 12.85 1.79 -10.86
N TRP A 23 12.35 1.70 -12.09
CA TRP A 23 12.93 2.40 -13.22
C TRP A 23 12.92 3.92 -12.99
N MET A 24 11.78 4.46 -12.54
CA MET A 24 11.65 5.89 -12.25
C MET A 24 12.61 6.32 -11.15
N LYS A 25 12.69 5.56 -10.07
CA LYS A 25 13.58 5.85 -8.95
C LYS A 25 15.04 5.88 -9.41
N ASN A 26 15.45 4.95 -10.24
CA ASN A 26 16.82 4.87 -10.76
C ASN A 26 17.15 5.98 -11.75
N HIS A 27 16.13 6.67 -12.26
CA HIS A 27 16.31 7.80 -13.17
C HIS A 27 16.09 9.16 -12.47
N GLY A 28 16.15 9.19 -11.15
CA GLY A 28 16.14 10.42 -10.38
C GLY A 28 14.77 10.93 -9.98
N TYR A 29 13.72 10.14 -10.18
CA TYR A 29 12.37 10.52 -9.74
C TYR A 29 12.11 10.16 -8.28
N GLU A 30 11.45 11.05 -7.57
CA GLU A 30 10.89 10.75 -6.26
C GLU A 30 9.49 10.19 -6.47
N VAL A 31 9.14 9.08 -5.80
CA VAL A 31 7.89 8.39 -6.05
C VAL A 31 7.11 8.20 -4.76
N ILE A 32 5.83 8.58 -4.79
CA ILE A 32 4.87 8.30 -3.74
C ILE A 32 3.78 7.43 -4.37
N LEU A 33 3.61 6.21 -3.85
CA LEU A 33 2.58 5.29 -4.32
C LEU A 33 1.40 5.30 -3.38
N VAL A 34 0.21 5.54 -3.93
CA VAL A 34 -1.05 5.44 -3.19
C VAL A 34 -1.77 4.19 -3.66
N THR A 35 -2.13 3.34 -2.72
CA THR A 35 -2.74 2.05 -3.05
C THR A 35 -3.86 1.69 -2.08
N SER A 36 -4.83 0.93 -2.56
CA SER A 36 -5.97 0.46 -1.78
C SER A 36 -6.16 -1.07 -1.84
N GLY A 37 -5.11 -1.80 -2.16
CA GLY A 37 -5.18 -3.26 -2.35
C GLY A 37 -5.31 -4.09 -1.07
N ALA A 38 -5.36 -3.47 0.11
CA ALA A 38 -5.34 -4.19 1.39
C ALA A 38 -6.54 -5.12 1.58
N VAL A 39 -7.75 -4.69 1.19
CA VAL A 39 -8.96 -5.52 1.33
C VAL A 39 -8.83 -6.81 0.51
N ALA A 40 -8.36 -6.71 -0.72
CA ALA A 40 -8.16 -7.87 -1.58
C ALA A 40 -7.13 -8.84 -1.00
N CYS A 41 -6.03 -8.31 -0.43
CA CYS A 41 -5.04 -9.14 0.26
C CYS A 41 -5.64 -9.85 1.47
N GLY A 42 -6.46 -9.16 2.25
CA GLY A 42 -7.12 -9.75 3.42
C GLY A 42 -8.07 -10.88 3.06
N ARG A 43 -8.81 -10.72 1.97
CA ARG A 43 -9.70 -11.78 1.48
C ARG A 43 -8.94 -13.03 1.06
N GLN A 44 -7.72 -12.89 0.55
CA GLN A 44 -6.89 -14.04 0.19
C GLN A 44 -6.33 -14.77 1.41
N GLU A 45 -6.02 -14.02 2.47
CA GLU A 45 -5.39 -14.58 3.66
C GLU A 45 -6.39 -15.20 4.62
N LEU A 46 -7.58 -14.66 4.69
CA LEU A 46 -8.53 -14.99 5.75
C LEU A 46 -9.84 -15.55 5.19
N LYS A 47 -10.18 -16.75 5.63
CA LYS A 47 -11.51 -17.33 5.38
C LYS A 47 -12.35 -17.09 6.61
N VAL A 48 -13.52 -16.50 6.41
CA VAL A 48 -14.44 -16.17 7.49
C VAL A 48 -15.59 -17.18 7.47
N ASP A 49 -15.79 -17.89 8.59
CA ASP A 49 -16.79 -18.94 8.71
C ASP A 49 -18.18 -18.44 9.08
N HIS A 50 -18.33 -17.16 9.35
CA HIS A 50 -19.59 -16.54 9.73
C HIS A 50 -19.83 -15.28 8.92
N GLU A 51 -21.10 -14.89 8.84
CA GLU A 51 -21.47 -13.69 8.11
C GLU A 51 -21.04 -12.44 8.85
N LEU A 52 -20.40 -11.54 8.12
CA LEU A 52 -20.08 -10.20 8.57
C LEU A 52 -20.77 -9.21 7.64
N ASP A 53 -21.19 -8.07 8.15
CA ASP A 53 -21.70 -7.03 7.28
C ASP A 53 -20.56 -6.40 6.45
N SER A 54 -20.91 -5.56 5.47
CA SER A 54 -19.93 -4.99 4.55
C SER A 54 -18.87 -4.15 5.26
N ALA A 55 -19.27 -3.41 6.30
CA ALA A 55 -18.35 -2.58 7.07
C ALA A 55 -17.37 -3.43 7.87
N GLU A 56 -17.89 -4.47 8.55
CA GLU A 56 -17.06 -5.40 9.33
C GLU A 56 -16.08 -6.16 8.43
N GLN A 57 -16.52 -6.65 7.26
CA GLN A 57 -15.65 -7.31 6.29
C GLN A 57 -14.54 -6.38 5.82
N ARG A 58 -14.89 -5.14 5.49
CA ARG A 58 -13.92 -4.16 5.01
C ARG A 58 -12.86 -3.85 6.07
N GLN A 59 -13.29 -3.67 7.32
CA GLN A 59 -12.38 -3.42 8.43
C GLN A 59 -11.45 -4.61 8.66
N LEU A 60 -12.01 -5.82 8.72
CA LEU A 60 -11.24 -7.03 8.96
C LEU A 60 -10.24 -7.29 7.85
N PHE A 61 -10.69 -7.30 6.61
CA PHE A 61 -9.82 -7.60 5.46
C PHE A 61 -8.79 -6.51 5.23
N SER A 62 -9.14 -5.27 5.48
CA SER A 62 -8.18 -4.16 5.38
C SER A 62 -7.09 -4.29 6.44
N ALA A 63 -7.45 -4.58 7.69
CA ALA A 63 -6.49 -4.73 8.77
C ALA A 63 -5.55 -5.92 8.54
N MET A 64 -6.11 -7.06 8.16
CA MET A 64 -5.30 -8.27 7.92
C MET A 64 -4.51 -8.19 6.63
N GLY A 65 -5.12 -7.61 5.60
CA GLY A 65 -4.48 -7.52 4.28
C GLY A 65 -3.38 -6.48 4.17
N GLN A 66 -3.40 -5.46 5.02
CA GLN A 66 -2.39 -4.40 4.99
C GLN A 66 -1.00 -4.95 5.25
N VAL A 67 -0.87 -5.88 6.19
CA VAL A 67 0.41 -6.51 6.50
C VAL A 67 0.94 -7.29 5.31
N LYS A 68 0.07 -8.06 4.65
CA LYS A 68 0.47 -8.81 3.46
C LYS A 68 0.86 -7.90 2.31
N LEU A 69 0.07 -6.86 2.07
CA LEU A 69 0.32 -5.92 0.98
C LEU A 69 1.67 -5.22 1.13
N ILE A 70 1.95 -4.69 2.31
CA ILE A 70 3.22 -3.99 2.54
C ILE A 70 4.41 -4.95 2.48
N ASN A 71 4.24 -6.20 2.93
CA ASN A 71 5.28 -7.20 2.82
C ASN A 71 5.57 -7.57 1.37
N LEU A 72 4.56 -7.67 0.52
CA LEU A 72 4.74 -7.90 -0.91
C LEU A 72 5.53 -6.77 -1.57
N TYR A 73 5.16 -5.53 -1.29
CA TYR A 73 5.90 -4.39 -1.81
C TYR A 73 7.34 -4.37 -1.30
N TYR A 74 7.53 -4.64 -0.02
CA TYR A 74 8.86 -4.68 0.58
C TYR A 74 9.75 -5.71 -0.12
N ASP A 75 9.24 -6.93 -0.33
CA ASP A 75 10.00 -8.00 -0.97
C ASP A 75 10.32 -7.68 -2.43
N LEU A 76 9.37 -7.13 -3.17
CA LEU A 76 9.55 -6.79 -4.57
C LEU A 76 10.55 -5.64 -4.75
N PHE A 77 10.44 -4.59 -3.94
CA PHE A 77 11.36 -3.46 -4.03
C PHE A 77 12.77 -3.80 -3.54
N ARG A 78 12.89 -4.75 -2.61
CA ARG A 78 14.20 -5.19 -2.11
C ARG A 78 15.05 -5.78 -3.22
N GLU A 79 14.45 -6.43 -4.21
CA GLU A 79 15.16 -6.95 -5.38
C GLU A 79 15.88 -5.84 -6.17
N TYR A 80 15.37 -4.62 -6.10
CA TYR A 80 15.97 -3.45 -6.74
C TYR A 80 16.82 -2.62 -5.78
N ASN A 81 17.02 -3.11 -4.56
CA ASN A 81 17.78 -2.40 -3.53
C ASN A 81 17.13 -1.07 -3.15
N ILE A 82 15.81 -1.01 -3.18
CA ILE A 82 15.01 0.17 -2.85
C ILE A 82 14.36 -0.03 -1.49
N HIS A 83 14.54 0.95 -0.61
CA HIS A 83 13.89 0.98 0.69
C HIS A 83 12.50 1.63 0.56
N ILE A 84 11.53 1.07 1.26
CA ILE A 84 10.18 1.62 1.29
C ILE A 84 9.79 1.96 2.72
N GLY A 85 8.89 2.92 2.85
CA GLY A 85 8.22 3.23 4.10
C GLY A 85 6.73 3.37 3.83
N GLN A 86 5.94 3.35 4.89
CA GLN A 86 4.50 3.45 4.79
C GLN A 86 3.98 4.60 5.64
N ILE A 87 3.06 5.37 5.06
CA ILE A 87 2.33 6.40 5.77
C ILE A 87 0.85 6.07 5.67
N LEU A 88 0.22 5.92 6.82
CA LEU A 88 -1.22 5.74 6.91
C LEU A 88 -1.87 7.11 6.98
N THR A 89 -2.73 7.41 6.01
CA THR A 89 -3.36 8.72 5.92
C THR A 89 -4.86 8.62 6.11
N MET A 90 -5.40 9.60 6.81
CA MET A 90 -6.83 9.78 6.97
C MET A 90 -7.20 11.15 6.42
N LYS A 91 -8.50 11.40 6.22
CA LYS A 91 -8.98 12.67 5.69
C LYS A 91 -8.43 13.87 6.45
N GLU A 92 -8.35 13.76 7.77
CA GLU A 92 -7.87 14.81 8.66
C GLU A 92 -6.41 15.19 8.41
N ASN A 93 -5.62 14.27 7.87
CA ASN A 93 -4.20 14.54 7.55
C ASN A 93 -4.02 15.50 6.39
N PHE A 94 -5.08 15.75 5.60
CA PHE A 94 -5.03 16.69 4.48
C PHE A 94 -5.61 18.05 4.82
N GLU A 95 -6.15 18.22 6.04
CA GLU A 95 -6.65 19.50 6.51
C GLU A 95 -5.48 20.31 7.11
N PRO A 96 -5.47 21.65 6.94
CA PRO A 96 -4.42 22.49 7.52
C PRO A 96 -4.33 22.29 9.04
N GLY A 97 -3.10 22.07 9.54
CA GLY A 97 -2.87 21.89 10.97
C GLY A 97 -1.61 21.06 11.23
N GLU A 98 -1.45 20.70 12.50
CA GLU A 98 -0.28 19.95 12.96
C GLU A 98 -0.13 18.60 12.30
N GLN A 99 -1.23 17.86 12.14
CA GLN A 99 -1.21 16.53 11.49
C GLN A 99 -0.75 16.62 10.03
N TYR A 100 -1.25 17.60 9.31
CA TYR A 100 -0.84 17.83 7.93
C TYR A 100 0.66 18.16 7.84
N THR A 101 1.12 19.05 8.69
CA THR A 101 2.53 19.45 8.71
C THR A 101 3.45 18.29 9.06
N ASN A 102 3.08 17.48 10.06
CA ASN A 102 3.87 16.32 10.47
C ASN A 102 3.94 15.29 9.38
N GLN A 103 2.84 15.01 8.71
CA GLN A 103 2.81 14.04 7.60
C GLN A 103 3.66 14.53 6.43
N ARG A 104 3.55 15.79 6.07
CA ARG A 104 4.35 16.39 5.00
C ARG A 104 5.83 16.30 5.30
N ASN A 105 6.23 16.62 6.53
CA ASN A 105 7.63 16.54 6.95
C ASN A 105 8.15 15.11 6.93
N CYS A 106 7.35 14.15 7.38
CA CYS A 106 7.70 12.74 7.34
C CYS A 106 7.93 12.28 5.90
N MET A 107 7.04 12.63 4.99
CA MET A 107 7.20 12.29 3.57
C MET A 107 8.47 12.89 2.98
N ALA A 108 8.78 14.14 3.30
CA ALA A 108 9.98 14.80 2.81
C ALA A 108 11.25 14.09 3.29
N ILE A 109 11.29 13.72 4.57
CA ILE A 109 12.43 12.98 5.14
C ILE A 109 12.59 11.61 4.46
N MET A 110 11.49 10.91 4.22
CA MET A 110 11.52 9.61 3.54
C MET A 110 12.04 9.74 2.10
N LEU A 111 11.63 10.77 1.37
CA LEU A 111 12.06 10.98 0.00
C LEU A 111 13.56 11.34 -0.10
N ASP A 112 14.09 12.00 0.94
CA ASP A 112 15.51 12.38 0.99
C ASP A 112 16.43 11.21 1.36
N ASN A 113 15.87 10.13 1.83
CA ASN A 113 16.61 8.95 2.24
C ASN A 113 16.16 7.69 1.49
#